data_a5f12706bff65e3cd3bd38e713f49e0a
#
_entry.id   a5f12706bff65e3cd3bd38e713f49e0a
#
_cell.length_a   1.000
_cell.length_b   1.000
_cell.length_c   1.000
_cell.angle_alpha   90.00
_cell.angle_beta   90.00
_cell.angle_gamma   90.00
#
_symmetry.space_group_name_H-M   'P 1'
#
loop_
_entity.id
_entity.type
_entity.pdbx_description
1 polymer ?
#
loop_
_entity_poly.entity_id
_entity_poly.type
_entity_poly.pdbx_seq_one_letter_code
_entity_poly.pdbx_strand_id
1 'polypeptide(L)'
;MMSQSKVDFQKIILGTANFGQQYGATNSHTLNDYEVFEILDYAQNLGITTLDTANVYGRSEEIIGKFHKSAGNTFKINSKLVNIENLTFVENMRQIENTIERLN
;
A
#
# COMPACT_ATOMS: atom_id res chain seq x y z
N MET A 1 -10.97 24.09 -8.42
CA MET A 1 -9.97 23.81 -9.45
C MET A 1 -8.68 23.34 -8.81
N MET A 2 -8.27 22.17 -9.20
CA MET A 2 -7.04 21.62 -8.65
C MET A 2 -5.81 22.41 -9.08
N SER A 3 -5.90 23.08 -10.23
CA SER A 3 -4.81 23.93 -10.72
C SER A 3 -4.43 25.04 -9.75
N GLN A 4 -5.30 25.35 -8.80
CA GLN A 4 -5.02 26.40 -7.80
C GLN A 4 -4.30 25.86 -6.58
N SER A 5 -4.19 24.55 -6.46
CA SER A 5 -3.53 23.95 -5.30
C SER A 5 -2.03 24.20 -5.34
N LYS A 6 -1.50 24.57 -4.18
CA LYS A 6 -0.05 24.70 -4.01
C LYS A 6 0.57 23.49 -3.35
N VAL A 7 -0.23 22.45 -3.12
CA VAL A 7 0.27 21.22 -2.50
C VAL A 7 1.08 20.44 -3.51
N ASP A 8 2.28 20.07 -3.11
CA ASP A 8 3.10 19.15 -3.88
C ASP A 8 2.77 17.73 -3.41
N PHE A 9 1.89 17.06 -4.13
CA PHE A 9 1.43 15.73 -3.75
C PHE A 9 2.53 14.67 -3.78
N GLN A 10 3.66 14.96 -4.41
CA GLN A 10 4.79 14.02 -4.35
C GLN A 10 5.41 13.96 -2.96
N LYS A 11 5.14 14.96 -2.13
CA LYS A 11 5.61 14.97 -0.74
C LYS A 11 4.70 14.19 0.20
N ILE A 12 3.55 13.76 -0.30
CA ILE A 12 2.58 13.02 0.50
C ILE A 12 2.74 11.54 0.22
N ILE A 13 2.85 10.76 1.28
CA ILE A 13 2.90 9.31 1.19
C ILE A 13 1.57 8.78 1.71
N LEU A 14 0.90 7.96 0.91
CA LEU A 14 -0.39 7.40 1.29
C LEU A 14 -0.18 6.14 2.11
N GLY A 15 -0.67 6.14 3.35
CA GLY A 15 -0.67 4.96 4.20
C GLY A 15 -1.76 4.00 3.78
N THR A 16 -1.50 2.70 3.88
CA THR A 16 -2.39 1.67 3.35
C THR A 16 -2.88 0.68 4.41
N ALA A 17 -2.76 1.02 5.68
CA ALA A 17 -3.12 0.09 6.75
C ALA A 17 -4.58 -0.36 6.69
N ASN A 18 -5.47 0.45 6.11
CA ASN A 18 -6.90 0.12 6.01
C ASN A 18 -7.27 -0.69 4.77
N PHE A 19 -6.32 -0.96 3.88
CA PHE A 19 -6.66 -1.54 2.58
C PHE A 19 -7.06 -3.01 2.66
N GLY A 20 -6.56 -3.75 3.59
CA GLY A 20 -6.84 -5.17 3.67
C GLY A 20 -7.29 -5.61 5.04
N GLN A 21 -7.54 -4.69 5.93
CA GLN A 21 -7.93 -4.99 7.30
C GLN A 21 -8.67 -3.81 7.92
N GLN A 22 -9.43 -4.10 8.95
CA GLN A 22 -10.06 -3.08 9.77
C GLN A 22 -8.98 -2.41 10.62
N TYR A 23 -9.01 -1.08 10.69
CA TYR A 23 -8.00 -0.34 11.41
C TYR A 23 -8.65 0.84 12.12
N GLY A 24 -8.28 1.03 13.39
CA GLY A 24 -8.81 2.10 14.21
C GLY A 24 -9.98 1.66 15.07
N ALA A 25 -10.16 2.30 16.21
CA ALA A 25 -11.13 1.87 17.21
C ALA A 25 -12.59 2.02 16.76
N THR A 26 -12.86 2.97 15.90
CA THR A 26 -14.23 3.27 15.46
C THR A 26 -14.55 2.80 14.05
N ASN A 27 -13.56 2.32 13.34
CA ASN A 27 -13.76 1.91 11.96
C ASN A 27 -14.19 0.44 11.91
N SER A 28 -15.45 0.19 11.54
CA SER A 28 -15.98 -1.16 11.42
C SER A 28 -16.03 -1.63 9.96
N HIS A 29 -15.64 -0.78 9.01
CA HIS A 29 -15.70 -1.10 7.59
C HIS A 29 -14.32 -1.52 7.07
N THR A 30 -14.28 -2.64 6.38
CA THR A 30 -13.10 -3.09 5.66
C THR A 30 -13.31 -2.79 4.18
N LEU A 31 -12.39 -2.05 3.59
CA LEU A 31 -12.51 -1.68 2.18
C LEU A 31 -12.43 -2.91 1.28
N ASN A 32 -13.29 -2.96 0.28
CA ASN A 32 -13.20 -4.00 -0.73
C ASN A 32 -12.21 -3.59 -1.84
N ASP A 33 -11.89 -4.52 -2.73
CA ASP A 33 -10.91 -4.27 -3.77
C ASP A 33 -11.29 -3.08 -4.67
N TYR A 34 -12.56 -2.95 -5.00
CA TYR A 34 -13.04 -1.86 -5.83
C TYR A 34 -12.79 -0.50 -5.17
N GLU A 35 -13.13 -0.41 -3.89
CA GLU A 35 -12.93 0.83 -3.14
C GLU A 35 -11.45 1.18 -3.04
N VAL A 36 -10.58 0.20 -2.82
CA VAL A 36 -9.15 0.42 -2.77
C VAL A 36 -8.64 0.92 -4.13
N PHE A 37 -9.10 0.28 -5.21
CA PHE A 37 -8.69 0.68 -6.55
C PHE A 37 -9.11 2.12 -6.87
N GLU A 38 -10.29 2.53 -6.44
CA GLU A 38 -10.74 3.91 -6.62
C GLU A 38 -9.84 4.88 -5.85
N ILE A 39 -9.47 4.54 -4.62
CA ILE A 39 -8.59 5.37 -3.81
C ILE A 39 -7.21 5.50 -4.48
N LEU A 40 -6.66 4.39 -4.93
CA LEU A 40 -5.34 4.40 -5.56
C LEU A 40 -5.35 5.18 -6.88
N ASP A 41 -6.39 5.00 -7.66
CA ASP A 41 -6.53 5.74 -8.92
C ASP A 41 -6.63 7.24 -8.67
N TYR A 42 -7.43 7.62 -7.70
CA TYR A 42 -7.58 9.02 -7.32
C TYR A 42 -6.26 9.60 -6.83
N ALA A 43 -5.54 8.83 -6.00
CA ALA A 43 -4.24 9.27 -5.49
C ALA A 43 -3.24 9.50 -6.62
N GLN A 44 -3.19 8.59 -7.60
CA GLN A 44 -2.32 8.79 -8.76
C GLN A 44 -2.68 10.05 -9.53
N ASN A 45 -3.97 10.30 -9.71
CA ASN A 45 -4.43 11.47 -10.44
C ASN A 45 -4.12 12.77 -9.71
N LEU A 46 -3.99 12.73 -8.39
CA LEU A 46 -3.57 13.88 -7.60
C LEU A 46 -2.06 14.13 -7.67
N GLY A 47 -1.29 13.13 -8.06
CA GLY A 47 0.18 13.24 -8.10
C GLY A 47 0.89 12.57 -6.93
N ILE A 48 0.17 11.78 -6.12
CA ILE A 48 0.80 10.97 -5.08
C ILE A 48 1.53 9.83 -5.77
N THR A 49 2.81 9.66 -5.43
CA THR A 49 3.67 8.69 -6.10
C THR A 49 4.15 7.56 -5.20
N THR A 50 3.96 7.67 -3.89
CA THR A 50 4.52 6.71 -2.95
C THR A 50 3.46 6.21 -1.99
N LEU A 51 3.45 4.89 -1.77
CA LEU A 51 2.59 4.25 -0.77
C LEU A 51 3.45 3.72 0.37
N ASP A 52 2.90 3.77 1.58
CA ASP A 52 3.49 3.16 2.76
C ASP A 52 2.64 1.96 3.16
N THR A 53 3.24 0.79 3.23
CA THR A 53 2.55 -0.44 3.57
C THR A 53 3.41 -1.30 4.49
N ALA A 54 2.92 -2.49 4.80
CA ALA A 54 3.67 -3.47 5.59
C ALA A 54 3.11 -4.85 5.31
N ASN A 55 3.94 -5.87 5.50
CA ASN A 55 3.50 -7.24 5.27
C ASN A 55 2.43 -7.70 6.28
N VAL A 56 2.26 -6.98 7.39
CA VAL A 56 1.24 -7.30 8.39
C VAL A 56 -0.07 -6.53 8.20
N TYR A 57 -0.22 -5.75 7.15
CA TYR A 57 -1.45 -4.99 6.89
C TYR A 57 -2.48 -5.85 6.14
N GLY A 58 -2.73 -7.06 6.62
CA GLY A 58 -3.71 -7.95 6.00
C GLY A 58 -3.39 -8.18 4.52
N ARG A 59 -4.35 -7.86 3.65
CA ARG A 59 -4.20 -8.05 2.21
C ARG A 59 -3.63 -6.84 1.46
N SER A 60 -3.11 -5.85 2.20
CA SER A 60 -2.69 -4.59 1.58
C SER A 60 -1.70 -4.78 0.44
N GLU A 61 -0.62 -5.54 0.68
CA GLU A 61 0.38 -5.76 -0.36
C GLU A 61 -0.20 -6.48 -1.57
N GLU A 62 -1.07 -7.46 -1.34
CA GLU A 62 -1.71 -8.21 -2.42
C GLU A 62 -2.60 -7.32 -3.28
N ILE A 63 -3.40 -6.46 -2.65
CA ILE A 63 -4.30 -5.56 -3.37
C ILE A 63 -3.51 -4.53 -4.17
N ILE A 64 -2.45 -3.99 -3.60
CA ILE A 64 -1.57 -3.05 -4.31
C ILE A 64 -0.98 -3.73 -5.54
N GLY A 65 -0.51 -4.97 -5.39
CA GLY A 65 0.02 -5.72 -6.52
C GLY A 65 -1.02 -5.91 -7.62
N LYS A 66 -2.26 -6.22 -7.26
CA LYS A 66 -3.35 -6.35 -8.23
C LYS A 66 -3.61 -5.04 -8.96
N PHE A 67 -3.59 -3.94 -8.23
CA PHE A 67 -3.80 -2.62 -8.82
C PHE A 67 -2.70 -2.32 -9.85
N HIS A 68 -1.44 -2.57 -9.50
CA HIS A 68 -0.32 -2.33 -10.42
C HIS A 68 -0.48 -3.11 -11.72
N LYS A 69 -0.91 -4.36 -11.62
CA LYS A 69 -1.11 -5.19 -12.82
C LYS A 69 -2.21 -4.64 -13.70
N SER A 70 -3.31 -4.18 -13.11
CA SER A 70 -4.45 -3.73 -13.91
C SER A 70 -4.28 -2.32 -14.43
N ALA A 71 -3.64 -1.44 -13.68
CA ALA A 71 -3.50 -0.04 -14.06
C ALA A 71 -2.33 0.22 -15.01
N GLY A 72 -1.34 -0.65 -15.00
CA GLY A 72 -0.14 -0.46 -15.81
C GLY A 72 0.84 0.57 -15.28
N ASN A 73 0.46 1.34 -14.30
CA ASN A 73 1.33 2.29 -13.59
C ASN A 73 1.57 1.80 -12.18
N THR A 74 2.74 2.10 -11.65
CA THR A 74 3.10 1.66 -10.32
C THR A 74 3.40 2.83 -9.42
N PHE A 75 3.04 2.67 -8.15
CA PHE A 75 3.54 3.54 -7.10
C PHE A 75 4.93 3.09 -6.67
N LYS A 76 5.68 4.01 -6.14
CA LYS A 76 6.86 3.66 -5.35
C LYS A 76 6.36 3.12 -4.00
N ILE A 77 6.88 2.00 -3.55
CA ILE A 77 6.41 1.32 -2.35
C ILE A 77 7.47 1.32 -1.28
N ASN A 78 7.08 1.76 -0.08
CA ASN A 78 7.86 1.54 1.12
C ASN A 78 7.09 0.51 1.95
N SER A 79 7.61 -0.70 2.04
CA SER A 79 7.01 -1.73 2.86
C SER A 79 7.92 -2.07 4.03
N LYS A 80 7.38 -2.75 5.02
CA LYS A 80 8.07 -3.04 6.26
C LYS A 80 7.98 -4.50 6.61
N LEU A 81 9.07 -5.05 7.09
CA LEU A 81 9.09 -6.40 7.64
C LEU A 81 8.90 -6.31 9.15
N VAL A 82 8.44 -7.39 9.74
CA VAL A 82 8.20 -7.46 11.18
C VAL A 82 8.99 -8.58 11.81
N ASN A 83 9.27 -8.43 13.12
CA ASN A 83 9.91 -9.46 13.95
C ASN A 83 11.25 -9.95 13.41
N ILE A 84 11.98 -9.11 12.70
CA ILE A 84 13.23 -9.52 12.05
C ILE A 84 14.26 -10.05 13.04
N GLU A 85 14.25 -9.56 14.27
CA GLU A 85 15.17 -9.99 15.31
C GLU A 85 14.82 -11.35 15.91
N ASN A 86 13.56 -11.78 15.73
CA ASN A 86 13.07 -13.05 16.26
C ASN A 86 13.01 -14.17 15.23
N LEU A 87 13.33 -13.84 13.99
CA LEU A 87 13.29 -14.81 12.88
C LEU A 87 14.70 -15.16 12.45
N THR A 88 14.84 -16.35 11.88
CA THR A 88 16.11 -16.76 11.31
C THR A 88 16.42 -15.97 10.05
N PHE A 89 17.66 -16.04 9.57
CA PHE A 89 18.05 -15.43 8.32
C PHE A 89 17.17 -15.92 7.16
N VAL A 90 16.94 -17.22 7.08
CA VAL A 90 16.14 -17.80 6.00
C VAL A 90 14.68 -17.33 6.08
N GLU A 91 14.13 -17.25 7.29
CA GLU A 91 12.78 -16.77 7.47
C GLU A 91 12.64 -15.29 7.08
N ASN A 92 13.64 -14.48 7.40
CA ASN A 92 13.65 -13.08 7.00
C ASN A 92 13.76 -12.94 5.47
N MET A 93 14.60 -13.73 4.83
CA MET A 93 14.69 -13.75 3.38
C MET A 93 13.34 -14.10 2.75
N ARG A 94 12.65 -15.08 3.33
CA ARG A 94 11.33 -15.48 2.85
C ARG A 94 10.30 -14.35 2.96
N GLN A 95 10.35 -13.58 4.05
CA GLN A 95 9.48 -12.40 4.18
C GLN A 95 9.71 -11.42 3.03
N ILE A 96 10.97 -11.14 2.72
CA ILE A 96 11.32 -10.22 1.65
C ILE A 96 10.78 -10.73 0.31
N GLU A 97 11.02 -11.99 0.02
CA GLU A 97 10.57 -12.59 -1.23
C GLU A 97 9.06 -12.56 -1.37
N ASN A 98 8.34 -12.89 -0.30
CA ASN A 98 6.88 -12.88 -0.30
C ASN A 98 6.33 -11.48 -0.52
N THR A 99 6.93 -10.47 0.10
CA THR A 99 6.52 -9.09 -0.09
C THR A 99 6.73 -8.64 -1.54
N ILE A 100 7.89 -8.94 -2.10
CA ILE A 100 8.17 -8.60 -3.49
C ILE A 100 7.16 -9.28 -4.42
N GLU A 101 6.87 -10.54 -4.19
CA GLU A 101 5.93 -11.28 -5.01
C GLU A 101 4.53 -10.70 -4.94
N ARG A 102 4.06 -10.34 -3.74
CA ARG A 102 2.72 -9.77 -3.58
C ARG A 102 2.58 -8.41 -4.23
N LEU A 103 3.61 -7.57 -4.12
CA LEU A 103 3.58 -6.19 -4.62
C LEU A 103 3.81 -6.08 -6.11
N ASN A 104 4.35 -7.08 -6.68
CA ASN A 104 4.81 -7.10 -8.07
C ASN A 104 3.94 -6.27 -9.00
#